data_e6549d232ed51bb8d0e1d41e453f4a9b
#
_entry.id   e6549d232ed51bb8d0e1d41e453f4a9b
#
_cell.length_a   1.000
_cell.length_b   1.000
_cell.length_c   1.000
_cell.angle_alpha   90.00
_cell.angle_beta   90.00
_cell.angle_gamma   90.00
#
_symmetry.space_group_name_H-M   'P 1'
#
loop_
_entity.id
_entity.type
_entity.pdbx_description
1 polymer ?
#
loop_
_entity_poly.entity_id
_entity_poly.type
_entity_poly.pdbx_seq_one_letter_code
_entity_poly.pdbx_strand_id
1 'polypeptide(L)'
;SRIQHKPGLRFFSKVTITILPATQIDIPDDMSGPKRAAAAGRALEKIMDEASLAARVKEKPFFDVLLDARKQYGGKFRIFCDHGQRPITYNGFITRVLLIEDVLKNADMAGDNIGVLLPTSLGGVVTMYSLQKMGKIPAMLNFSLGGRSLVNCCRTACVKTVVTSRKFIDLGKLEALITAVEEEGLRVIWLEDLAPSITKFKKISAALKTIFIRSNPVVEGETDKPAIILFTSGSEGAPKGVVLSYKNLHTNHAQMYTRVDFYRSDRILNTMPIFHSFGLCGVFMPVTLGIFVYFYPSPLHYKTISTICYDERITFLFATDTFLGGYAKAASDNYDFATIRMLVQGGEKLRHSTQEIWFERFSIRITEGYGVTEASPVVANNYYAHHRSGTVGQFVAGIEYRIEPVEGVHEGGRLWIKGPNVMLGYLRATDPGVIDPPKDGWYDTGDIVSVDEDGFVRILGRAKRFAKIG
;
A
#
# COMPACT_ATOMS: atom_id res chain seq x y z
N SER A 1 0.78 1.43 25.40
CA SER A 1 0.64 0.19 24.64
C SER A 1 0.19 -0.93 25.56
N ARG A 2 -1.02 -1.45 25.36
CA ARG A 2 -1.51 -2.62 26.09
C ARG A 2 -0.74 -3.83 25.59
N ILE A 3 0.12 -4.37 26.45
CA ILE A 3 0.82 -5.64 26.22
C ILE A 3 -0.25 -6.75 26.29
N GLN A 4 -0.79 -7.15 25.13
CA GLN A 4 -1.84 -8.18 25.05
C GLN A 4 -1.33 -9.61 25.08
N HIS A 5 -0.05 -9.85 25.24
CA HIS A 5 0.52 -11.19 25.36
C HIS A 5 1.30 -11.29 26.67
N LYS A 6 1.15 -12.43 27.37
CA LYS A 6 2.04 -12.80 28.47
C LYS A 6 3.47 -12.59 27.97
N PRO A 7 4.20 -11.59 28.46
CA PRO A 7 5.58 -11.43 28.07
C PRO A 7 6.31 -12.67 28.57
N GLY A 8 6.83 -13.48 27.66
CA GLY A 8 7.91 -14.37 28.06
C GLY A 8 8.97 -13.44 28.64
N LEU A 9 9.38 -13.68 29.88
CA LEU A 9 10.43 -12.92 30.53
C LEU A 9 11.66 -12.89 29.61
N ARG A 10 11.86 -11.76 28.93
CA ARG A 10 13.10 -11.49 28.18
C ARG A 10 13.95 -10.63 29.09
N PHE A 11 14.95 -11.24 29.72
CA PHE A 11 15.86 -10.54 30.63
C PHE A 11 16.69 -9.44 29.96
N PHE A 12 16.84 -9.46 28.62
CA PHE A 12 17.56 -8.45 27.83
C PHE A 12 16.77 -8.09 26.59
N SER A 13 15.89 -7.11 26.70
CA SER A 13 15.20 -6.52 25.54
C SER A 13 16.04 -5.38 24.97
N LYS A 14 16.24 -5.39 23.64
CA LYS A 14 16.82 -4.23 22.95
C LYS A 14 15.84 -3.06 23.08
N VAL A 15 16.27 -1.98 23.71
CA VAL A 15 15.55 -0.71 23.76
C VAL A 15 16.22 0.24 22.77
N THR A 16 15.43 0.86 21.91
CA THR A 16 15.90 1.92 21.02
C THR A 16 15.25 3.22 21.49
N ILE A 17 16.06 4.24 21.71
CA ILE A 17 15.60 5.59 22.06
C ILE A 17 15.88 6.48 20.87
N THR A 18 14.83 7.08 20.32
CA THR A 18 14.94 8.06 19.23
C THR A 18 14.77 9.44 19.83
N ILE A 19 15.78 10.29 19.67
CA ILE A 19 15.75 11.67 20.15
C ILE A 19 15.61 12.58 18.93
N LEU A 20 14.57 13.39 18.91
CA LEU A 20 14.40 14.44 17.89
C LEU A 20 15.08 15.75 18.34
N PRO A 21 15.36 16.66 17.40
CA PRO A 21 15.80 18.01 17.74
C PRO A 21 14.79 18.68 18.69
N ALA A 22 15.30 19.50 19.60
CA ALA A 22 14.45 20.29 20.48
C ALA A 22 13.56 21.21 19.64
N THR A 23 12.26 21.20 19.92
CA THR A 23 11.27 22.01 19.20
C THR A 23 10.55 22.90 20.19
N GLN A 24 10.47 24.19 19.89
CA GLN A 24 9.68 25.15 20.65
C GLN A 24 8.24 25.15 20.11
N ILE A 25 7.28 25.17 21.03
CA ILE A 25 5.86 25.31 20.67
C ILE A 25 5.53 26.78 20.70
N ASP A 26 5.40 27.38 19.52
CA ASP A 26 4.99 28.77 19.38
C ASP A 26 3.46 28.84 19.33
N ILE A 27 2.87 29.49 20.33
CA ILE A 27 1.44 29.76 20.40
C ILE A 27 1.25 31.26 20.38
N PRO A 28 0.41 31.81 19.49
CA PRO A 28 0.16 33.25 19.43
C PRO A 28 -0.26 33.81 20.78
N ASP A 29 0.33 34.96 21.14
CA ASP A 29 0.11 35.58 22.46
C ASP A 29 -1.30 36.13 22.64
N ASP A 30 -2.02 36.37 21.54
CA ASP A 30 -3.43 36.79 21.53
C ASP A 30 -4.40 35.68 21.88
N MET A 31 -3.92 34.42 21.93
CA MET A 31 -4.73 33.29 22.37
C MET A 31 -4.75 33.12 23.88
N SER A 32 -5.92 32.96 24.47
CA SER A 32 -6.12 32.72 25.89
C SER A 32 -7.04 31.56 26.21
N GLY A 33 -6.99 31.08 27.43
CA GLY A 33 -7.90 30.05 27.96
C GLY A 33 -7.96 28.76 27.12
N PRO A 34 -9.17 28.22 26.86
CA PRO A 34 -9.35 26.96 26.15
C PRO A 34 -8.75 26.95 24.73
N LYS A 35 -8.77 28.08 24.01
CA LYS A 35 -8.20 28.17 22.68
C LYS A 35 -6.68 27.98 22.68
N ARG A 36 -5.99 28.60 23.66
CA ARG A 36 -4.54 28.42 23.84
C ARG A 36 -4.19 26.97 24.20
N ALA A 37 -4.96 26.38 25.11
CA ALA A 37 -4.77 24.96 25.49
C ALA A 37 -4.98 24.01 24.30
N ALA A 38 -6.01 24.24 23.49
CA ALA A 38 -6.27 23.44 22.28
C ALA A 38 -5.15 23.60 21.24
N ALA A 39 -4.62 24.81 21.01
CA ALA A 39 -3.51 25.05 20.09
C ALA A 39 -2.23 24.34 20.57
N ALA A 40 -1.93 24.43 21.88
CA ALA A 40 -0.80 23.72 22.48
C ALA A 40 -0.93 22.21 22.34
N GLY A 41 -2.13 21.67 22.58
CA GLY A 41 -2.45 20.24 22.43
C GLY A 41 -2.20 19.76 21.00
N ARG A 42 -2.69 20.46 19.98
CA ARG A 42 -2.45 20.15 18.58
C ARG A 42 -0.96 20.19 18.19
N ALA A 43 -0.25 21.20 18.67
CA ALA A 43 1.20 21.31 18.41
C ALA A 43 1.97 20.13 19.05
N LEU A 44 1.62 19.76 20.28
CA LEU A 44 2.22 18.61 20.96
C LEU A 44 1.87 17.29 20.25
N GLU A 45 0.62 17.10 19.83
CA GLU A 45 0.19 15.91 19.05
C GLU A 45 1.02 15.77 17.76
N LYS A 46 1.22 16.86 17.02
CA LYS A 46 2.06 16.89 15.82
C LYS A 46 3.50 16.46 16.12
N ILE A 47 4.10 16.99 17.19
CA ILE A 47 5.46 16.60 17.62
C ILE A 47 5.51 15.09 17.97
N MET A 48 4.51 14.59 18.68
CA MET A 48 4.42 13.16 19.04
C MET A 48 4.23 12.27 17.82
N ASP A 49 3.44 12.70 16.85
CA ASP A 49 3.27 11.98 15.58
C ASP A 49 4.59 11.93 14.79
N GLU A 50 5.33 13.04 14.71
CA GLU A 50 6.64 13.11 14.05
C GLU A 50 7.68 12.24 14.77
N ALA A 51 7.70 12.24 16.10
CA ALA A 51 8.55 11.36 16.90
C ALA A 51 8.21 9.88 16.68
N SER A 52 6.92 9.56 16.65
CA SER A 52 6.42 8.22 16.36
C SER A 52 6.80 7.77 14.95
N LEU A 53 6.68 8.65 13.96
CA LEU A 53 7.08 8.40 12.58
C LEU A 53 8.57 8.08 12.50
N ALA A 54 9.44 8.95 13.03
CA ALA A 54 10.89 8.79 13.02
C ALA A 54 11.34 7.46 13.67
N ALA A 55 10.66 7.04 14.74
CA ALA A 55 10.97 5.78 15.43
C ALA A 55 10.53 4.52 14.67
N ARG A 56 9.65 4.63 13.67
CA ARG A 56 8.98 3.48 13.02
C ARG A 56 9.36 3.27 11.56
N VAL A 57 9.89 4.26 10.87
CA VAL A 57 10.34 4.12 9.47
C VAL A 57 11.41 3.03 9.41
N LYS A 58 11.30 2.13 8.43
CA LYS A 58 12.29 1.08 8.22
C LYS A 58 13.34 1.56 7.21
N GLU A 59 14.59 1.28 7.53
CA GLU A 59 15.77 1.73 6.78
C GLU A 59 16.42 0.59 5.99
N LYS A 60 15.64 -0.39 5.57
CA LYS A 60 16.09 -1.58 4.85
C LYS A 60 15.12 -1.94 3.72
N PRO A 61 15.59 -2.61 2.64
CA PRO A 61 14.70 -3.20 1.65
C PRO A 61 13.69 -4.18 2.26
N PHE A 62 12.55 -4.40 1.61
CA PHE A 62 11.45 -5.20 2.15
C PHE A 62 11.84 -6.62 2.51
N PHE A 63 12.76 -7.24 1.76
CA PHE A 63 13.21 -8.60 2.10
C PHE A 63 13.97 -8.66 3.42
N ASP A 64 14.81 -7.67 3.71
CA ASP A 64 15.52 -7.57 4.99
C ASP A 64 14.57 -7.26 6.15
N VAL A 65 13.57 -6.39 5.92
CA VAL A 65 12.49 -6.13 6.89
C VAL A 65 11.67 -7.39 7.17
N LEU A 66 11.39 -8.21 6.15
CA LEU A 66 10.75 -9.52 6.31
C LEU A 66 11.57 -10.46 7.21
N LEU A 67 12.90 -10.48 7.05
CA LEU A 67 13.80 -11.29 7.90
C LEU A 67 13.83 -10.78 9.34
N ASP A 68 13.83 -9.46 9.55
CA ASP A 68 13.72 -8.85 10.88
C ASP A 68 12.38 -9.18 11.54
N ALA A 69 11.27 -9.09 10.79
CA ALA A 69 9.94 -9.48 11.26
C ALA A 69 9.88 -10.98 11.64
N ARG A 70 10.45 -11.87 10.82
CA ARG A 70 10.57 -13.28 11.17
C ARG A 70 11.31 -13.50 12.50
N LYS A 71 12.39 -12.75 12.73
CA LYS A 71 13.15 -12.81 13.99
C LYS A 71 12.31 -12.33 15.16
N GLN A 72 11.49 -11.29 14.96
CA GLN A 72 10.65 -10.69 15.99
C GLN A 72 9.44 -11.55 16.34
N TYR A 73 8.72 -12.08 15.33
CA TYR A 73 7.43 -12.75 15.51
C TYR A 73 7.53 -14.28 15.51
N GLY A 74 8.65 -14.82 15.04
CA GLY A 74 8.92 -16.26 14.94
C GLY A 74 8.61 -16.81 13.55
N GLY A 75 9.52 -17.70 13.07
CA GLY A 75 9.42 -18.26 11.73
C GLY A 75 8.19 -19.14 11.47
N LYS A 76 7.55 -19.66 12.53
CA LYS A 76 6.31 -20.47 12.45
C LYS A 76 5.03 -19.63 12.50
N PHE A 77 5.12 -18.32 12.70
CA PHE A 77 3.95 -17.45 12.69
C PHE A 77 3.33 -17.43 11.28
N ARG A 78 2.02 -17.64 11.20
CA ARG A 78 1.25 -17.62 9.94
C ARG A 78 1.06 -16.18 9.50
N ILE A 79 1.42 -15.87 8.24
CA ILE A 79 1.42 -14.49 7.73
C ILE A 79 0.49 -14.30 6.54
N PHE A 80 0.38 -15.27 5.64
CA PHE A 80 -0.38 -15.16 4.41
C PHE A 80 -1.24 -16.39 4.14
N CYS A 81 -2.38 -16.19 3.49
CA CYS A 81 -3.24 -17.24 2.97
C CYS A 81 -3.90 -16.79 1.67
N ASP A 82 -3.88 -17.59 0.63
CA ASP A 82 -4.78 -17.46 -0.51
C ASP A 82 -6.08 -18.20 -0.25
N HIS A 83 -7.16 -17.72 -0.84
CA HIS A 83 -8.46 -18.38 -0.77
C HIS A 83 -8.39 -19.85 -1.19
N GLY A 84 -8.97 -20.73 -0.38
CA GLY A 84 -8.96 -22.18 -0.61
C GLY A 84 -7.61 -22.86 -0.37
N GLN A 85 -6.60 -22.17 0.14
CA GLN A 85 -5.28 -22.71 0.42
C GLN A 85 -5.00 -22.75 1.93
N ARG A 86 -3.94 -23.46 2.31
CA ARG A 86 -3.47 -23.46 3.70
C ARG A 86 -2.61 -22.23 3.98
N PRO A 87 -2.79 -21.59 5.17
CA PRO A 87 -1.93 -20.47 5.57
C PRO A 87 -0.46 -20.84 5.57
N ILE A 88 0.38 -19.90 5.11
CA ILE A 88 1.83 -20.04 5.14
C ILE A 88 2.45 -19.22 6.27
N THR A 89 3.59 -19.70 6.76
CA THR A 89 4.36 -19.05 7.81
C THR A 89 5.42 -18.11 7.22
N TYR A 90 6.06 -17.28 8.07
CA TYR A 90 7.22 -16.50 7.65
C TYR A 90 8.28 -17.37 6.98
N ASN A 91 8.66 -18.50 7.60
CA ASN A 91 9.63 -19.43 6.98
C ASN A 91 9.11 -19.95 5.63
N GLY A 92 7.83 -20.34 5.56
CA GLY A 92 7.23 -20.82 4.33
C GLY A 92 7.20 -19.75 3.22
N PHE A 93 6.99 -18.49 3.57
CA PHE A 93 7.02 -17.38 2.62
C PHE A 93 8.45 -17.09 2.15
N ILE A 94 9.42 -16.97 3.08
CA ILE A 94 10.83 -16.76 2.75
C ILE A 94 11.36 -17.89 1.85
N THR A 95 11.03 -19.15 2.18
CA THR A 95 11.43 -20.30 1.35
C THR A 95 10.92 -20.17 -0.09
N ARG A 96 9.66 -19.72 -0.27
CA ARG A 96 9.11 -19.49 -1.61
C ARG A 96 9.79 -18.36 -2.35
N VAL A 97 10.08 -17.25 -1.65
CA VAL A 97 10.82 -16.12 -2.24
C VAL A 97 12.20 -16.58 -2.71
N LEU A 98 12.96 -17.30 -1.87
CA LEU A 98 14.30 -17.81 -2.22
C LEU A 98 14.24 -18.84 -3.37
N LEU A 99 13.18 -19.64 -3.45
CA LEU A 99 13.00 -20.62 -4.49
C LEU A 99 12.67 -19.96 -5.83
N ILE A 100 11.74 -19.01 -5.83
CA ILE A 100 11.36 -18.26 -7.05
C ILE A 100 12.51 -17.36 -7.51
N GLU A 101 13.24 -16.73 -6.58
CA GLU A 101 14.49 -16.01 -6.90
C GLU A 101 15.48 -16.92 -7.66
N ASP A 102 15.73 -18.13 -7.15
CA ASP A 102 16.68 -19.06 -7.75
C ASP A 102 16.28 -19.48 -9.17
N VAL A 103 14.99 -19.70 -9.43
CA VAL A 103 14.53 -20.07 -10.77
C VAL A 103 14.45 -18.87 -11.72
N LEU A 104 14.06 -17.69 -11.22
CA LEU A 104 14.04 -16.47 -12.03
C LEU A 104 15.44 -16.01 -12.43
N LYS A 105 16.46 -16.20 -11.58
CA LYS A 105 17.86 -15.91 -11.94
C LYS A 105 18.37 -16.72 -13.14
N ASN A 106 17.83 -17.92 -13.33
CA ASN A 106 18.18 -18.80 -14.45
C ASN A 106 17.23 -18.59 -15.66
N ALA A 107 16.17 -17.81 -15.50
CA ALA A 107 15.34 -17.37 -16.61
C ALA A 107 16.01 -16.15 -17.26
N ASP A 108 16.15 -16.18 -18.56
CA ASP A 108 16.78 -15.11 -19.32
C ASP A 108 15.89 -13.84 -19.26
N MET A 109 16.01 -13.05 -18.20
CA MET A 109 15.26 -11.80 -17.98
C MET A 109 16.06 -10.59 -18.45
N ALA A 110 15.55 -9.89 -19.44
CA ALA A 110 16.13 -8.65 -19.92
C ALA A 110 15.56 -7.44 -19.17
N GLY A 111 16.43 -6.46 -18.91
CA GLY A 111 16.08 -5.19 -18.28
C GLY A 111 16.08 -5.24 -16.74
N ASP A 112 15.98 -4.06 -16.13
CA ASP A 112 15.91 -3.90 -14.67
C ASP A 112 14.46 -3.77 -14.17
N ASN A 113 13.60 -3.16 -15.00
CA ASN A 113 12.18 -3.07 -14.75
C ASN A 113 11.49 -4.30 -15.34
N ILE A 114 10.86 -5.10 -14.48
CA ILE A 114 10.19 -6.36 -14.87
C ILE A 114 8.69 -6.19 -14.73
N GLY A 115 7.96 -6.37 -15.82
CA GLY A 115 6.50 -6.35 -15.81
C GLY A 115 5.94 -7.49 -14.97
N VAL A 116 5.06 -7.20 -14.04
CA VAL A 116 4.34 -8.20 -13.23
C VAL A 116 2.87 -8.14 -13.58
N LEU A 117 2.38 -9.14 -14.30
CA LEU A 117 0.99 -9.28 -14.72
C LEU A 117 0.35 -10.46 -13.95
N LEU A 118 0.09 -10.24 -12.66
CA LEU A 118 -0.42 -11.25 -11.74
C LEU A 118 -1.56 -10.70 -10.87
N PRO A 119 -2.48 -11.56 -10.40
CA PRO A 119 -3.58 -11.15 -9.54
C PRO A 119 -3.10 -10.89 -8.10
N THR A 120 -4.01 -10.36 -7.28
CA THR A 120 -3.84 -10.26 -5.82
C THR A 120 -3.82 -11.66 -5.22
N SER A 121 -2.63 -12.20 -5.05
CA SER A 121 -2.39 -13.56 -4.59
C SER A 121 -1.01 -13.71 -3.98
N LEU A 122 -0.81 -14.79 -3.24
CA LEU A 122 0.50 -15.17 -2.71
C LEU A 122 1.54 -15.31 -3.83
N GLY A 123 1.16 -15.84 -4.99
CA GLY A 123 2.06 -15.97 -6.15
C GLY A 123 2.57 -14.61 -6.64
N GLY A 124 1.67 -13.62 -6.77
CA GLY A 124 2.05 -12.25 -7.14
C GLY A 124 2.99 -11.61 -6.11
N VAL A 125 2.68 -11.78 -4.82
CA VAL A 125 3.50 -11.23 -3.72
C VAL A 125 4.87 -11.89 -3.64
N VAL A 126 4.95 -13.23 -3.78
CA VAL A 126 6.25 -13.95 -3.82
C VAL A 126 7.10 -13.48 -5.00
N THR A 127 6.49 -13.35 -6.18
CA THR A 127 7.21 -12.87 -7.40
C THR A 127 7.77 -11.48 -7.17
N MET A 128 6.98 -10.55 -6.63
CA MET A 128 7.41 -9.18 -6.34
C MET A 128 8.59 -9.14 -5.36
N TYR A 129 8.52 -9.85 -4.23
CA TYR A 129 9.63 -9.95 -3.28
C TYR A 129 10.88 -10.60 -3.88
N SER A 130 10.70 -11.59 -4.76
CA SER A 130 11.82 -12.27 -5.43
C SER A 130 12.54 -11.34 -6.39
N LEU A 131 11.81 -10.57 -7.18
CA LEU A 131 12.38 -9.55 -8.08
C LEU A 131 13.13 -8.47 -7.29
N GLN A 132 12.52 -7.92 -6.24
CA GLN A 132 13.17 -6.92 -5.38
C GLN A 132 14.46 -7.46 -4.75
N LYS A 133 14.45 -8.72 -4.29
CA LYS A 133 15.65 -9.37 -3.74
C LYS A 133 16.77 -9.56 -4.78
N MET A 134 16.42 -9.67 -6.05
CA MET A 134 17.37 -9.72 -7.18
C MET A 134 17.86 -8.33 -7.60
N GLY A 135 17.41 -7.25 -6.96
CA GLY A 135 17.69 -5.88 -7.37
C GLY A 135 16.90 -5.43 -8.61
N LYS A 136 15.88 -6.19 -9.02
CA LYS A 136 14.96 -5.82 -10.09
C LYS A 136 13.79 -5.01 -9.56
N ILE A 137 13.20 -4.16 -10.39
CA ILE A 137 12.09 -3.28 -10.03
C ILE A 137 10.81 -3.86 -10.63
N PRO A 138 9.86 -4.36 -9.81
CA PRO A 138 8.56 -4.78 -10.29
C PRO A 138 7.78 -3.60 -10.88
N ALA A 139 7.42 -3.66 -12.16
CA ALA A 139 6.50 -2.77 -12.82
C ALA A 139 5.12 -3.45 -12.83
N MET A 140 4.21 -3.00 -11.98
CA MET A 140 2.94 -3.67 -11.72
C MET A 140 1.92 -3.36 -12.80
N LEU A 141 1.68 -4.30 -13.69
CA LEU A 141 0.82 -4.12 -14.86
C LEU A 141 -0.66 -4.31 -14.51
N ASN A 142 -1.48 -3.35 -14.90
CA ASN A 142 -2.91 -3.39 -14.69
C ASN A 142 -3.59 -4.21 -15.80
N PHE A 143 -4.07 -5.39 -15.45
CA PHE A 143 -4.75 -6.31 -16.37
C PHE A 143 -6.17 -5.89 -16.78
N SER A 144 -6.73 -4.84 -16.17
CA SER A 144 -8.01 -4.29 -16.59
C SER A 144 -7.89 -3.31 -17.75
N LEU A 145 -6.66 -2.96 -18.15
CA LEU A 145 -6.40 -2.13 -19.33
C LEU A 145 -6.47 -2.98 -20.61
N GLY A 146 -6.78 -2.35 -21.75
CA GLY A 146 -6.63 -2.99 -23.05
C GLY A 146 -5.15 -3.18 -23.43
N GLY A 147 -4.86 -4.13 -24.35
CA GLY A 147 -3.50 -4.50 -24.77
C GLY A 147 -2.62 -3.31 -25.16
N ARG A 148 -3.15 -2.36 -25.97
CA ARG A 148 -2.42 -1.15 -26.36
C ARG A 148 -1.97 -0.30 -25.14
N SER A 149 -2.84 -0.13 -24.15
CA SER A 149 -2.50 0.65 -22.95
C SER A 149 -1.46 -0.07 -22.08
N LEU A 150 -1.56 -1.40 -22.00
CA LEU A 150 -0.59 -2.23 -21.27
C LEU A 150 0.79 -2.17 -21.92
N VAL A 151 0.87 -2.28 -23.24
CA VAL A 151 2.10 -2.12 -24.00
C VAL A 151 2.71 -0.72 -23.81
N ASN A 152 1.88 0.33 -23.80
CA ASN A 152 2.35 1.68 -23.51
C ASN A 152 2.94 1.80 -22.11
N CYS A 153 2.37 1.12 -21.10
CA CYS A 153 3.00 1.03 -19.77
C CYS A 153 4.39 0.39 -19.84
N CYS A 154 4.52 -0.70 -20.58
CA CYS A 154 5.78 -1.40 -20.75
C CYS A 154 6.83 -0.51 -21.44
N ARG A 155 6.45 0.19 -22.52
CA ARG A 155 7.34 1.14 -23.22
C ARG A 155 7.79 2.26 -22.30
N THR A 156 6.83 2.90 -21.60
CA THR A 156 7.10 4.02 -20.66
C THR A 156 8.09 3.64 -19.57
N ALA A 157 8.00 2.42 -19.06
CA ALA A 157 8.88 1.91 -18.00
C ALA A 157 10.07 1.10 -18.54
N CYS A 158 10.33 1.07 -19.85
CA CYS A 158 11.39 0.27 -20.48
C CYS A 158 11.36 -1.21 -20.06
N VAL A 159 10.18 -1.77 -19.85
CA VAL A 159 9.98 -3.19 -19.55
C VAL A 159 10.30 -4.00 -20.79
N LYS A 160 11.17 -5.01 -20.66
CA LYS A 160 11.51 -5.96 -21.71
C LYS A 160 11.03 -7.38 -21.43
N THR A 161 10.71 -7.65 -20.17
CA THR A 161 10.25 -8.96 -19.71
C THR A 161 9.01 -8.82 -18.85
N VAL A 162 7.99 -9.64 -19.11
CA VAL A 162 6.74 -9.72 -18.31
C VAL A 162 6.64 -11.09 -17.68
N VAL A 163 6.42 -11.14 -16.37
CA VAL A 163 6.18 -12.38 -15.61
C VAL A 163 4.68 -12.53 -15.37
N THR A 164 4.12 -13.68 -15.73
CA THR A 164 2.70 -13.98 -15.57
C THR A 164 2.45 -15.47 -15.30
N SER A 165 1.18 -15.88 -15.26
CA SER A 165 0.71 -17.25 -15.03
C SER A 165 -0.35 -17.62 -16.06
N ARG A 166 -0.20 -18.80 -16.69
CA ARG A 166 -1.20 -19.32 -17.64
C ARG A 166 -2.57 -19.44 -16.98
N LYS A 167 -2.60 -20.04 -15.80
CA LYS A 167 -3.84 -20.17 -15.03
C LYS A 167 -4.55 -18.84 -14.79
N PHE A 168 -3.80 -17.78 -14.53
CA PHE A 168 -4.37 -16.45 -14.34
C PHE A 168 -4.91 -15.87 -15.65
N ILE A 169 -4.16 -16.00 -16.74
CA ILE A 169 -4.57 -15.51 -18.06
C ILE A 169 -5.85 -16.21 -18.52
N ASP A 170 -5.89 -17.54 -18.43
CA ASP A 170 -7.05 -18.36 -18.84
C ASP A 170 -8.30 -18.03 -18.01
N LEU A 171 -8.17 -17.98 -16.67
CA LEU A 171 -9.29 -17.66 -15.78
C LEU A 171 -9.80 -16.22 -15.98
N GLY A 172 -8.92 -15.30 -16.27
CA GLY A 172 -9.24 -13.89 -16.49
C GLY A 172 -9.67 -13.57 -17.91
N LYS A 173 -9.55 -14.52 -18.87
CA LYS A 173 -9.75 -14.32 -20.30
C LYS A 173 -8.90 -13.16 -20.84
N LEU A 174 -7.61 -13.18 -20.51
CA LEU A 174 -6.66 -12.10 -20.75
C LEU A 174 -5.70 -12.39 -21.91
N GLU A 175 -5.98 -13.37 -22.77
CA GLU A 175 -5.12 -13.83 -23.88
C GLU A 175 -4.75 -12.67 -24.81
N ALA A 176 -5.70 -11.76 -25.07
CA ALA A 176 -5.46 -10.58 -25.89
C ALA A 176 -4.36 -9.63 -25.33
N LEU A 177 -4.17 -9.61 -24.01
CA LEU A 177 -3.09 -8.83 -23.39
C LEU A 177 -1.74 -9.47 -23.68
N ILE A 178 -1.66 -10.78 -23.64
CA ILE A 178 -0.42 -11.55 -23.93
C ILE A 178 -0.07 -11.41 -25.39
N THR A 179 -1.03 -11.57 -26.32
CA THR A 179 -0.80 -11.34 -27.74
C THR A 179 -0.20 -9.95 -27.99
N ALA A 180 -0.77 -8.89 -27.38
CA ALA A 180 -0.24 -7.55 -27.54
C ALA A 180 1.19 -7.38 -26.97
N VAL A 181 1.51 -8.07 -25.88
CA VAL A 181 2.86 -8.08 -25.27
C VAL A 181 3.87 -8.78 -26.18
N GLU A 182 3.48 -9.92 -26.78
CA GLU A 182 4.34 -10.71 -27.68
C GLU A 182 4.53 -10.02 -29.05
N GLU A 183 3.48 -9.41 -29.61
CA GLU A 183 3.56 -8.60 -30.83
C GLU A 183 4.48 -7.39 -30.68
N GLU A 184 4.61 -6.84 -29.47
CA GLU A 184 5.58 -5.78 -29.15
C GLU A 184 7.02 -6.31 -29.04
N GLY A 185 7.24 -7.62 -29.13
CA GLY A 185 8.54 -8.25 -28.96
C GLY A 185 9.03 -8.34 -27.52
N LEU A 186 8.11 -8.17 -26.55
CA LEU A 186 8.44 -8.34 -25.14
C LEU A 186 8.46 -9.84 -24.78
N ARG A 187 9.40 -10.22 -23.95
CA ARG A 187 9.52 -11.59 -23.48
C ARG A 187 8.48 -11.89 -22.40
N VAL A 188 7.76 -12.99 -22.53
CA VAL A 188 6.83 -13.48 -21.49
C VAL A 188 7.46 -14.66 -20.76
N ILE A 189 7.52 -14.58 -19.41
CA ILE A 189 7.94 -15.67 -18.53
C ILE A 189 6.69 -16.20 -17.83
N TRP A 190 6.40 -17.45 -18.09
CA TRP A 190 5.31 -18.18 -17.46
C TRP A 190 5.79 -18.86 -16.18
N LEU A 191 5.15 -18.58 -15.04
CA LEU A 191 5.53 -19.20 -13.77
C LEU A 191 5.39 -20.73 -13.79
N GLU A 192 4.48 -21.24 -14.58
CA GLU A 192 4.28 -22.68 -14.76
C GLU A 192 5.47 -23.33 -15.49
N ASP A 193 6.12 -22.63 -16.43
CA ASP A 193 7.28 -23.16 -17.15
C ASP A 193 8.52 -23.24 -16.25
N LEU A 194 8.54 -22.47 -15.16
CA LEU A 194 9.58 -22.55 -14.16
C LEU A 194 9.38 -23.73 -13.19
N ALA A 195 8.16 -24.24 -13.07
CA ALA A 195 7.80 -25.30 -12.10
C ALA A 195 8.63 -26.60 -12.28
N PRO A 196 8.93 -27.10 -13.49
CA PRO A 196 9.78 -28.30 -13.69
C PRO A 196 11.21 -28.12 -13.16
N SER A 197 11.74 -26.90 -13.16
CA SER A 197 13.07 -26.59 -12.62
C SER A 197 13.12 -26.58 -11.09
N ILE A 198 11.96 -26.61 -10.42
CA ILE A 198 11.80 -26.65 -8.97
C ILE A 198 11.95 -28.09 -8.45
N THR A 199 13.16 -28.60 -8.45
CA THR A 199 13.46 -29.97 -7.97
C THR A 199 13.30 -30.13 -6.45
N LYS A 200 13.18 -31.35 -5.96
CA LYS A 200 13.18 -31.65 -4.51
C LYS A 200 14.43 -31.09 -3.83
N PHE A 201 15.59 -31.19 -4.48
CA PHE A 201 16.85 -30.63 -3.97
C PHE A 201 16.79 -29.12 -3.79
N LYS A 202 16.29 -28.38 -4.79
CA LYS A 202 16.11 -26.92 -4.68
C LYS A 202 15.16 -26.54 -3.54
N LYS A 203 14.07 -27.29 -3.35
CA LYS A 203 13.13 -27.07 -2.21
C LYS A 203 13.83 -27.25 -0.87
N ILE A 204 14.62 -28.30 -0.70
CA ILE A 204 15.38 -28.57 0.51
C ILE A 204 16.45 -27.48 0.73
N SER A 205 17.19 -27.14 -0.32
CA SER A 205 18.20 -26.07 -0.28
C SER A 205 17.60 -24.73 0.13
N ALA A 206 16.47 -24.33 -0.46
CA ALA A 206 15.77 -23.10 -0.10
C ALA A 206 15.26 -23.12 1.36
N ALA A 207 14.76 -24.27 1.83
CA ALA A 207 14.33 -24.43 3.22
C ALA A 207 15.51 -24.33 4.19
N LEU A 208 16.64 -24.93 3.88
CA LEU A 208 17.87 -24.81 4.68
C LEU A 208 18.39 -23.38 4.67
N LYS A 209 18.50 -22.74 3.50
CA LYS A 209 18.86 -21.32 3.39
C LYS A 209 17.95 -20.45 4.26
N THR A 210 16.65 -20.73 4.30
CA THR A 210 15.69 -19.98 5.13
C THR A 210 16.06 -20.02 6.62
N ILE A 211 16.61 -21.12 7.13
CA ILE A 211 16.98 -21.24 8.54
C ILE A 211 18.17 -20.34 8.89
N PHE A 212 19.15 -20.25 7.99
CA PHE A 212 20.42 -19.57 8.24
C PHE A 212 20.45 -18.12 7.76
N ILE A 213 19.60 -17.74 6.79
CA ILE A 213 19.60 -16.38 6.25
C ILE A 213 19.29 -15.34 7.34
N ARG A 214 20.02 -14.25 7.32
CA ARG A 214 19.85 -13.11 8.23
C ARG A 214 19.63 -11.84 7.42
N SER A 215 18.98 -10.87 8.04
CA SER A 215 18.84 -9.52 7.51
C SER A 215 20.20 -8.85 7.41
N ASN A 216 20.44 -8.13 6.33
CA ASN A 216 21.64 -7.33 6.16
C ASN A 216 21.65 -6.13 7.14
N PRO A 217 22.81 -5.58 7.46
CA PRO A 217 22.91 -4.28 8.13
C PRO A 217 22.18 -3.19 7.33
N VAL A 218 21.86 -2.09 8.00
CA VAL A 218 21.38 -0.87 7.32
C VAL A 218 22.53 -0.32 6.46
N VAL A 219 22.23 -0.01 5.22
CA VAL A 219 23.13 0.65 4.27
C VAL A 219 22.50 1.97 3.89
N GLU A 220 23.23 3.06 4.10
CA GLU A 220 22.75 4.41 3.76
C GLU A 220 22.41 4.51 2.27
N GLY A 221 21.30 5.18 1.96
CA GLY A 221 20.80 5.34 0.59
C GLY A 221 20.14 4.12 -0.03
N GLU A 222 20.21 2.94 0.60
CA GLU A 222 19.61 1.71 0.03
C GLU A 222 18.09 1.82 -0.10
N THR A 223 17.44 2.49 0.84
CA THR A 223 15.98 2.71 0.80
C THR A 223 15.53 3.84 -0.12
N ASP A 224 16.44 4.68 -0.58
CA ASP A 224 16.15 5.73 -1.56
C ASP A 224 16.05 5.16 -3.00
N LYS A 225 16.50 3.91 -3.22
CA LYS A 225 16.41 3.23 -4.52
C LYS A 225 14.95 2.91 -4.88
N PRO A 226 14.63 2.88 -6.20
CA PRO A 226 13.33 2.42 -6.68
C PRO A 226 12.98 1.03 -6.15
N ALA A 227 11.77 0.89 -5.60
CA ALA A 227 11.26 -0.39 -5.10
C ALA A 227 10.18 -0.98 -5.99
N ILE A 228 9.39 -0.13 -6.66
CA ILE A 228 8.24 -0.56 -7.47
C ILE A 228 7.82 0.57 -8.42
N ILE A 229 7.24 0.18 -9.55
CA ILE A 229 6.60 1.08 -10.51
C ILE A 229 5.11 0.74 -10.57
N LEU A 230 4.26 1.74 -10.34
CA LEU A 230 2.80 1.66 -10.51
C LEU A 230 2.38 2.56 -11.67
N PHE A 231 1.29 2.21 -12.36
CA PHE A 231 0.82 3.00 -13.48
C PHE A 231 -0.50 3.71 -13.15
N THR A 232 -0.56 4.99 -13.50
CA THR A 232 -1.78 5.81 -13.39
C THR A 232 -2.21 6.32 -14.76
N SER A 233 -3.50 6.59 -14.92
CA SER A 233 -4.02 7.23 -16.13
C SER A 233 -3.47 8.65 -16.23
N GLY A 234 -2.65 8.93 -17.22
CA GLY A 234 -2.17 10.27 -17.49
C GLY A 234 -3.31 11.21 -17.89
N SER A 235 -3.16 12.48 -17.58
CA SER A 235 -4.14 13.53 -17.94
C SER A 235 -4.32 13.73 -19.45
N GLU A 236 -3.39 13.23 -20.25
CA GLU A 236 -3.33 13.32 -21.71
C GLU A 236 -3.58 11.98 -22.42
N GLY A 237 -4.12 11.00 -21.67
CA GLY A 237 -4.47 9.68 -22.21
C GLY A 237 -3.34 8.64 -22.24
N ALA A 238 -2.06 9.05 -22.14
CA ALA A 238 -0.95 8.12 -22.03
C ALA A 238 -0.70 7.75 -20.56
N PRO A 239 -0.43 6.46 -20.23
CA PRO A 239 -0.14 6.06 -18.86
C PRO A 239 1.19 6.66 -18.39
N LYS A 240 1.25 7.03 -17.09
CA LYS A 240 2.45 7.47 -16.40
C LYS A 240 2.89 6.40 -15.42
N GLY A 241 4.19 6.09 -15.39
CA GLY A 241 4.77 5.22 -14.36
C GLY A 241 5.15 6.04 -13.14
N VAL A 242 4.57 5.71 -11.99
CA VAL A 242 4.92 6.29 -10.69
C VAL A 242 6.01 5.45 -10.07
N VAL A 243 7.19 6.01 -9.87
CA VAL A 243 8.33 5.32 -9.27
C VAL A 243 8.34 5.58 -7.76
N LEU A 244 8.17 4.53 -6.98
CA LEU A 244 8.21 4.59 -5.52
C LEU A 244 9.46 3.91 -4.98
N SER A 245 10.14 4.58 -4.04
CA SER A 245 11.29 3.99 -3.33
C SER A 245 10.83 3.13 -2.14
N TYR A 246 11.76 2.33 -1.62
CA TYR A 246 11.53 1.64 -0.33
C TYR A 246 11.20 2.63 0.78
N LYS A 247 11.88 3.77 0.83
CA LYS A 247 11.67 4.82 1.82
C LYS A 247 10.27 5.44 1.73
N ASN A 248 9.80 5.75 0.50
CA ASN A 248 8.44 6.27 0.30
C ASN A 248 7.39 5.34 0.92
N LEU A 249 7.46 4.04 0.60
CA LEU A 249 6.53 3.02 1.07
C LEU A 249 6.65 2.80 2.59
N HIS A 250 7.87 2.66 3.12
CA HIS A 250 8.08 2.48 4.56
C HIS A 250 7.61 3.68 5.37
N THR A 251 7.84 4.90 4.87
CA THR A 251 7.36 6.11 5.51
C THR A 251 5.84 6.13 5.57
N ASN A 252 5.17 5.84 4.45
CA ASN A 252 3.71 5.83 4.43
C ASN A 252 3.11 4.75 5.34
N HIS A 253 3.71 3.58 5.41
CA HIS A 253 3.32 2.57 6.40
C HIS A 253 3.50 3.07 7.83
N ALA A 254 4.64 3.70 8.15
CA ALA A 254 4.89 4.25 9.48
C ALA A 254 3.90 5.37 9.82
N GLN A 255 3.55 6.23 8.87
CA GLN A 255 2.52 7.27 9.00
C GLN A 255 1.16 6.68 9.41
N MET A 256 0.75 5.55 8.82
CA MET A 256 -0.48 4.86 9.24
C MET A 256 -0.39 4.34 10.67
N TYR A 257 0.78 3.88 11.12
CA TYR A 257 0.97 3.37 12.49
C TYR A 257 0.98 4.45 13.56
N THR A 258 1.15 5.71 13.23
CA THR A 258 1.10 6.78 14.23
C THR A 258 -0.31 6.94 14.79
N ARG A 259 -1.34 6.62 13.99
CA ARG A 259 -2.73 6.92 14.29
C ARG A 259 -3.63 5.70 14.37
N VAL A 260 -3.25 4.60 13.73
CA VAL A 260 -4.04 3.36 13.72
C VAL A 260 -3.37 2.31 14.60
N ASP A 261 -4.08 1.85 15.62
CA ASP A 261 -3.62 0.75 16.45
C ASP A 261 -3.80 -0.58 15.72
N PHE A 262 -2.69 -1.15 15.28
CA PHE A 262 -2.63 -2.48 14.71
C PHE A 262 -2.22 -3.51 15.77
N TYR A 263 -2.92 -4.62 15.80
CA TYR A 263 -2.66 -5.71 16.73
C TYR A 263 -2.22 -6.98 16.00
N ARG A 264 -1.38 -7.79 16.62
CA ARG A 264 -0.96 -9.10 16.08
C ARG A 264 -2.12 -10.08 15.90
N SER A 265 -3.22 -9.84 16.59
CA SER A 265 -4.48 -10.59 16.42
C SER A 265 -5.29 -10.13 15.22
N ASP A 266 -4.89 -9.05 14.58
CA ASP A 266 -5.59 -8.58 13.39
C ASP A 266 -5.43 -9.54 12.23
N ARG A 267 -6.48 -9.58 11.43
CA ARG A 267 -6.59 -10.37 10.22
C ARG A 267 -7.10 -9.45 9.12
N ILE A 268 -6.27 -9.19 8.15
CA ILE A 268 -6.59 -8.31 7.02
C ILE A 268 -7.12 -9.14 5.87
N LEU A 269 -8.23 -8.73 5.27
CA LEU A 269 -8.67 -9.21 3.97
C LEU A 269 -8.21 -8.24 2.89
N ASN A 270 -7.32 -8.70 2.01
CA ASN A 270 -6.87 -7.93 0.87
C ASN A 270 -7.51 -8.44 -0.43
N THR A 271 -8.47 -7.68 -0.93
CA THR A 271 -9.16 -7.90 -2.20
C THR A 271 -8.76 -6.87 -3.26
N MET A 272 -8.09 -5.80 -2.82
CA MET A 272 -7.69 -4.71 -3.72
C MET A 272 -6.54 -5.16 -4.61
N PRO A 273 -6.54 -4.75 -5.89
CA PRO A 273 -5.48 -5.13 -6.83
C PRO A 273 -4.10 -4.65 -6.38
N ILE A 274 -3.10 -5.54 -6.39
CA ILE A 274 -1.71 -5.20 -5.99
C ILE A 274 -0.99 -4.31 -7.02
N PHE A 275 -1.55 -4.10 -8.19
CA PHE A 275 -1.07 -3.09 -9.13
C PHE A 275 -1.58 -1.66 -8.82
N HIS A 276 -2.40 -1.50 -7.77
CA HIS A 276 -2.75 -0.22 -7.18
C HIS A 276 -2.07 -0.05 -5.82
N SER A 277 -1.63 1.16 -5.52
CA SER A 277 -0.99 1.50 -4.25
C SER A 277 -1.85 1.15 -3.04
N PHE A 278 -3.17 1.27 -3.14
CA PHE A 278 -4.10 0.88 -2.08
C PHE A 278 -4.05 -0.62 -1.77
N GLY A 279 -3.97 -1.49 -2.80
CA GLY A 279 -3.80 -2.93 -2.62
C GLY A 279 -2.44 -3.31 -2.03
N LEU A 280 -1.39 -2.55 -2.34
CA LEU A 280 -0.05 -2.77 -1.80
C LEU A 280 0.06 -2.51 -0.30
N CYS A 281 -0.77 -1.62 0.27
CA CYS A 281 -0.84 -1.42 1.71
C CYS A 281 -1.13 -2.73 2.45
N GLY A 282 -1.97 -3.59 1.87
CA GLY A 282 -2.27 -4.93 2.40
C GLY A 282 -1.19 -5.99 2.15
N VAL A 283 -0.04 -5.62 1.61
CA VAL A 283 1.07 -6.55 1.32
C VAL A 283 2.27 -6.28 2.24
N PHE A 284 2.89 -5.12 2.12
CA PHE A 284 4.16 -4.83 2.81
C PHE A 284 3.97 -4.48 4.28
N MET A 285 2.97 -3.67 4.58
CA MET A 285 2.68 -3.20 5.93
C MET A 285 2.42 -4.36 6.92
N PRO A 286 1.52 -5.31 6.63
CA PRO A 286 1.19 -6.37 7.58
C PRO A 286 2.37 -7.27 7.91
N VAL A 287 3.27 -7.49 6.95
CA VAL A 287 4.49 -8.29 7.14
C VAL A 287 5.37 -7.69 8.25
N THR A 288 5.54 -6.37 8.27
CA THR A 288 6.37 -5.70 9.27
C THR A 288 5.77 -5.75 10.67
N LEU A 289 4.46 -5.91 10.79
CA LEU A 289 3.70 -5.89 12.05
C LEU A 289 3.36 -7.28 12.58
N GLY A 290 3.63 -8.35 11.83
CA GLY A 290 3.19 -9.70 12.19
C GLY A 290 1.67 -9.84 12.15
N ILE A 291 1.03 -9.24 11.15
CA ILE A 291 -0.42 -9.28 10.93
C ILE A 291 -0.71 -10.28 9.82
N PHE A 292 -1.71 -11.13 10.04
CA PHE A 292 -2.15 -12.11 9.05
C PHE A 292 -2.95 -11.46 7.92
N VAL A 293 -2.64 -11.82 6.68
CA VAL A 293 -3.35 -11.36 5.47
C VAL A 293 -3.98 -12.53 4.74
N TYR A 294 -5.25 -12.40 4.44
CA TYR A 294 -5.99 -13.28 3.56
C TYR A 294 -6.14 -12.60 2.20
N PHE A 295 -5.63 -13.22 1.13
CA PHE A 295 -5.75 -12.71 -0.23
C PHE A 295 -6.97 -13.30 -0.93
N TYR A 296 -7.72 -12.45 -1.60
CA TYR A 296 -8.77 -12.84 -2.53
C TYR A 296 -8.64 -12.05 -3.83
N PRO A 297 -8.63 -12.70 -5.00
CA PRO A 297 -8.18 -12.08 -6.26
C PRO A 297 -9.13 -11.05 -6.86
N SER A 298 -10.37 -10.96 -6.41
CA SER A 298 -11.39 -10.08 -7.00
C SER A 298 -12.26 -9.41 -5.94
N PRO A 299 -12.35 -8.08 -5.92
CA PRO A 299 -13.27 -7.37 -5.04
C PRO A 299 -14.75 -7.47 -5.48
N LEU A 300 -15.04 -8.02 -6.67
CA LEU A 300 -16.39 -8.05 -7.26
C LEU A 300 -17.25 -9.21 -6.75
N HIS A 301 -16.68 -10.21 -6.10
CA HIS A 301 -17.42 -11.37 -5.60
C HIS A 301 -18.04 -11.07 -4.23
N TYR A 302 -18.97 -10.14 -4.18
CA TYR A 302 -19.49 -9.51 -2.96
C TYR A 302 -19.93 -10.52 -1.90
N LYS A 303 -20.74 -11.52 -2.28
CA LYS A 303 -21.22 -12.57 -1.35
C LYS A 303 -20.06 -13.38 -0.77
N THR A 304 -19.12 -13.81 -1.62
CA THR A 304 -17.95 -14.59 -1.17
C THR A 304 -17.11 -13.79 -0.18
N ILE A 305 -16.94 -12.47 -0.40
CA ILE A 305 -16.17 -11.60 0.49
C ILE A 305 -16.85 -11.50 1.86
N SER A 306 -18.17 -11.35 1.91
CA SER A 306 -18.92 -11.34 3.19
C SER A 306 -18.74 -12.66 3.94
N THR A 307 -18.86 -13.81 3.24
CA THR A 307 -18.60 -15.12 3.82
C THR A 307 -17.17 -15.26 4.35
N ILE A 308 -16.16 -14.82 3.59
CA ILE A 308 -14.76 -14.84 4.05
C ILE A 308 -14.56 -13.98 5.30
N CYS A 309 -15.21 -12.83 5.38
CA CYS A 309 -15.11 -11.96 6.56
C CYS A 309 -15.57 -12.69 7.83
N TYR A 310 -16.65 -13.45 7.75
CA TYR A 310 -17.16 -14.28 8.85
C TYR A 310 -16.25 -15.47 9.15
N ASP A 311 -16.02 -16.32 8.15
CA ASP A 311 -15.31 -17.60 8.31
C ASP A 311 -13.85 -17.41 8.76
N GLU A 312 -13.17 -16.43 8.19
CA GLU A 312 -11.78 -16.12 8.50
C GLU A 312 -11.62 -15.11 9.64
N ARG A 313 -12.73 -14.66 10.25
CA ARG A 313 -12.76 -13.72 11.36
C ARG A 313 -11.91 -12.48 11.04
N ILE A 314 -12.17 -11.85 9.90
CA ILE A 314 -11.48 -10.67 9.45
C ILE A 314 -11.75 -9.51 10.40
N THR A 315 -10.69 -8.81 10.80
CA THR A 315 -10.78 -7.67 11.73
C THR A 315 -10.53 -6.34 11.07
N PHE A 316 -9.88 -6.37 9.91
CA PHE A 316 -9.51 -5.17 9.16
C PHE A 316 -9.87 -5.37 7.68
N LEU A 317 -10.77 -4.53 7.18
CA LEU A 317 -11.19 -4.51 5.78
C LEU A 317 -10.98 -3.11 5.20
N PHE A 318 -10.44 -3.03 4.00
CA PHE A 318 -10.32 -1.79 3.26
C PHE A 318 -10.80 -1.99 1.82
N ALA A 319 -11.57 -1.02 1.33
CA ALA A 319 -12.12 -1.06 -0.03
C ALA A 319 -12.58 0.33 -0.48
N THR A 320 -12.98 0.43 -1.75
CA THR A 320 -13.65 1.63 -2.26
C THR A 320 -15.12 1.65 -1.87
N ASP A 321 -15.78 2.81 -1.97
CA ASP A 321 -17.21 2.97 -1.67
C ASP A 321 -18.08 1.98 -2.45
N THR A 322 -17.79 1.81 -3.73
CA THR A 322 -18.53 0.89 -4.61
C THR A 322 -18.51 -0.55 -4.09
N PHE A 323 -17.36 -1.02 -3.67
CA PHE A 323 -17.22 -2.38 -3.14
C PHE A 323 -17.85 -2.51 -1.75
N LEU A 324 -17.65 -1.54 -0.85
CA LEU A 324 -18.28 -1.55 0.47
C LEU A 324 -19.81 -1.59 0.38
N GLY A 325 -20.40 -0.79 -0.52
CA GLY A 325 -21.84 -0.83 -0.77
C GLY A 325 -22.30 -2.20 -1.34
N GLY A 326 -21.48 -2.81 -2.19
CA GLY A 326 -21.72 -4.17 -2.72
C GLY A 326 -21.67 -5.24 -1.62
N TYR A 327 -20.65 -5.20 -0.76
CA TYR A 327 -20.50 -6.17 0.36
C TYR A 327 -21.66 -6.08 1.33
N ALA A 328 -22.05 -4.86 1.74
CA ALA A 328 -23.14 -4.65 2.66
C ALA A 328 -24.49 -5.17 2.12
N LYS A 329 -24.77 -4.96 0.83
CA LYS A 329 -25.99 -5.45 0.18
C LYS A 329 -26.01 -6.96 0.00
N ALA A 330 -24.86 -7.57 -0.29
CA ALA A 330 -24.73 -9.00 -0.56
C ALA A 330 -24.56 -9.85 0.71
N ALA A 331 -24.35 -9.23 1.85
CA ALA A 331 -24.24 -9.93 3.13
C ALA A 331 -25.48 -10.74 3.43
N SER A 332 -25.28 -11.99 3.80
CA SER A 332 -26.38 -12.95 4.10
C SER A 332 -26.96 -12.70 5.49
N ASP A 333 -26.10 -12.27 6.44
CA ASP A 333 -26.48 -12.04 7.82
C ASP A 333 -25.86 -10.74 8.37
N ASN A 334 -26.44 -10.19 9.43
CA ASN A 334 -25.90 -9.02 10.12
C ASN A 334 -24.59 -9.34 10.88
N TYR A 335 -24.29 -10.62 11.10
CA TYR A 335 -23.06 -11.08 11.75
C TYR A 335 -21.90 -11.33 10.78
N ASP A 336 -22.12 -11.26 9.45
CA ASP A 336 -21.08 -11.50 8.45
C ASP A 336 -19.82 -10.67 8.69
N PHE A 337 -19.98 -9.47 9.27
CA PHE A 337 -18.89 -8.55 9.57
C PHE A 337 -18.63 -8.32 11.06
N ALA A 338 -19.17 -9.16 11.96
CA ALA A 338 -19.15 -8.96 13.41
C ALA A 338 -17.72 -8.86 14.01
N THR A 339 -16.71 -9.39 13.34
CA THR A 339 -15.32 -9.33 13.80
C THR A 339 -14.56 -8.11 13.28
N ILE A 340 -15.13 -7.34 12.35
CA ILE A 340 -14.47 -6.15 11.79
C ILE A 340 -14.43 -5.06 12.84
N ARG A 341 -13.22 -4.67 13.23
CA ARG A 341 -12.97 -3.56 14.14
C ARG A 341 -12.51 -2.29 13.42
N MET A 342 -12.01 -2.43 12.19
CA MET A 342 -11.56 -1.31 11.37
C MET A 342 -12.03 -1.51 9.93
N LEU A 343 -12.80 -0.57 9.45
CA LEU A 343 -13.28 -0.50 8.08
C LEU A 343 -12.79 0.80 7.45
N VAL A 344 -11.89 0.69 6.46
CA VAL A 344 -11.29 1.85 5.81
C VAL A 344 -11.81 1.98 4.39
N GLN A 345 -12.26 3.16 4.04
CA GLN A 345 -12.66 3.52 2.69
C GLN A 345 -11.65 4.50 2.07
N GLY A 346 -11.32 4.31 0.80
CA GLY A 346 -10.46 5.20 0.04
C GLY A 346 -10.64 5.06 -1.46
N GLY A 347 -10.05 5.98 -2.24
CA GLY A 347 -10.04 5.94 -3.70
C GLY A 347 -11.30 6.48 -4.39
N GLU A 348 -12.42 6.58 -3.71
CA GLU A 348 -13.69 7.15 -4.18
C GLU A 348 -14.30 8.04 -3.09
N LYS A 349 -15.26 8.87 -3.44
CA LYS A 349 -16.05 9.62 -2.46
C LYS A 349 -17.00 8.65 -1.75
N LEU A 350 -16.98 8.63 -0.40
CA LEU A 350 -17.92 7.86 0.39
C LEU A 350 -19.34 8.42 0.23
N ARG A 351 -20.29 7.56 -0.15
CA ARG A 351 -21.71 7.91 -0.25
C ARG A 351 -22.38 7.77 1.11
N HIS A 352 -23.30 8.68 1.41
CA HIS A 352 -24.07 8.63 2.64
C HIS A 352 -24.83 7.30 2.81
N SER A 353 -25.45 6.81 1.74
CA SER A 353 -26.16 5.52 1.73
C SER A 353 -25.25 4.31 2.05
N THR A 354 -23.97 4.35 1.65
CA THR A 354 -23.01 3.30 2.03
C THR A 354 -22.66 3.42 3.52
N GLN A 355 -22.48 4.65 4.00
CA GLN A 355 -22.19 4.90 5.41
C GLN A 355 -23.34 4.46 6.32
N GLU A 356 -24.60 4.79 5.94
CA GLU A 356 -25.81 4.41 6.66
C GLU A 356 -25.96 2.89 6.76
N ILE A 357 -25.91 2.15 5.64
CA ILE A 357 -26.11 0.69 5.67
C ILE A 357 -25.08 -0.02 6.54
N TRP A 358 -23.80 0.44 6.54
CA TRP A 358 -22.77 -0.14 7.39
C TRP A 358 -23.01 0.17 8.87
N PHE A 359 -23.46 1.38 9.18
CA PHE A 359 -23.74 1.77 10.56
C PHE A 359 -25.01 1.12 11.10
N GLU A 360 -26.13 1.19 10.38
CA GLU A 360 -27.42 0.68 10.83
C GLU A 360 -27.48 -0.84 10.89
N ARG A 361 -26.95 -1.51 9.86
CA ARG A 361 -27.06 -2.96 9.77
C ARG A 361 -25.98 -3.69 10.56
N PHE A 362 -24.75 -3.18 10.58
CA PHE A 362 -23.60 -3.87 11.16
C PHE A 362 -23.00 -3.16 12.36
N SER A 363 -23.47 -1.96 12.71
CA SER A 363 -22.91 -1.11 13.77
C SER A 363 -21.43 -0.77 13.54
N ILE A 364 -20.99 -0.71 12.27
CA ILE A 364 -19.61 -0.43 11.87
C ILE A 364 -19.53 0.97 11.31
N ARG A 365 -18.63 1.80 11.87
CA ARG A 365 -18.30 3.11 11.32
C ARG A 365 -17.21 2.95 10.26
N ILE A 366 -17.43 3.53 9.07
CA ILE A 366 -16.43 3.63 8.03
C ILE A 366 -15.47 4.79 8.35
N THR A 367 -14.16 4.54 8.28
CA THR A 367 -13.15 5.58 8.36
C THR A 367 -12.70 5.94 6.94
N GLU A 368 -12.85 7.22 6.58
CA GLU A 368 -12.45 7.71 5.27
C GLU A 368 -10.97 8.05 5.23
N GLY A 369 -10.30 7.71 4.12
CA GLY A 369 -8.94 8.10 3.82
C GLY A 369 -8.80 8.69 2.43
N TYR A 370 -7.85 9.60 2.29
CA TYR A 370 -7.44 10.20 1.03
C TYR A 370 -6.03 9.82 0.68
N GLY A 371 -5.82 9.47 -0.57
CA GLY A 371 -4.52 9.13 -1.06
C GLY A 371 -4.40 9.20 -2.57
N VAL A 372 -3.17 9.32 -3.01
CA VAL A 372 -2.77 9.31 -4.41
C VAL A 372 -1.59 8.35 -4.58
N THR A 373 -1.49 7.69 -5.72
CA THR A 373 -0.40 6.72 -5.97
C THR A 373 0.97 7.35 -5.74
N GLU A 374 1.10 8.61 -6.10
CA GLU A 374 2.30 9.43 -5.98
C GLU A 374 2.72 9.73 -4.53
N ALA A 375 1.85 9.41 -3.54
CA ALA A 375 2.15 9.55 -2.11
C ALA A 375 2.15 8.22 -1.33
N SER A 376 2.17 7.06 -1.99
CA SER A 376 2.46 5.70 -1.47
C SER A 376 1.40 4.96 -0.63
N PRO A 377 0.07 5.20 -0.59
CA PRO A 377 -0.70 6.27 -1.20
C PRO A 377 -1.22 7.32 -0.21
N VAL A 378 -1.23 7.06 1.12
CA VAL A 378 -2.03 7.81 2.11
C VAL A 378 -1.47 9.21 2.34
N VAL A 379 -2.35 10.21 2.18
CA VAL A 379 -2.07 11.64 2.40
C VAL A 379 -2.81 12.14 3.64
N ALA A 380 -4.06 11.71 3.83
CA ALA A 380 -4.87 12.06 4.99
C ALA A 380 -5.79 10.89 5.35
N ASN A 381 -6.12 10.74 6.61
CA ASN A 381 -7.06 9.73 7.07
C ASN A 381 -7.80 10.13 8.34
N ASN A 382 -9.08 9.73 8.42
CA ASN A 382 -9.81 9.64 9.66
C ASN A 382 -9.34 8.41 10.46
N TYR A 383 -9.40 8.49 11.78
CA TYR A 383 -9.23 7.34 12.67
C TYR A 383 -10.19 7.47 13.87
N TYR A 384 -10.44 6.38 14.58
CA TYR A 384 -11.58 6.37 15.53
C TYR A 384 -11.51 7.43 16.63
N ALA A 385 -10.31 7.79 17.08
CA ALA A 385 -10.14 8.81 18.11
C ALA A 385 -10.38 10.23 17.59
N HIS A 386 -10.09 10.46 16.30
CA HIS A 386 -10.25 11.74 15.62
C HIS A 386 -10.97 11.53 14.28
N HIS A 387 -12.28 11.50 14.33
CA HIS A 387 -13.15 11.28 13.17
C HIS A 387 -14.10 12.47 12.97
N ARG A 388 -14.13 12.99 11.75
CA ARG A 388 -15.11 14.00 11.34
C ARG A 388 -15.78 13.54 10.04
N SER A 389 -17.07 13.26 10.12
CA SER A 389 -17.87 12.83 8.96
C SER A 389 -17.85 13.89 7.86
N GLY A 390 -17.79 13.44 6.59
CA GLY A 390 -17.70 14.31 5.41
C GLY A 390 -16.32 14.92 5.20
N THR A 391 -15.29 14.45 5.93
CA THR A 391 -13.89 14.77 5.70
C THR A 391 -13.09 13.49 5.50
N VAL A 392 -11.91 13.62 4.93
CA VAL A 392 -10.95 12.50 4.79
C VAL A 392 -9.94 12.47 5.96
N GLY A 393 -10.25 13.13 7.06
CA GLY A 393 -9.39 13.23 8.23
C GLY A 393 -8.33 14.31 8.10
N GLN A 394 -7.24 14.15 8.85
CA GLN A 394 -6.12 15.09 8.90
C GLN A 394 -4.93 14.53 8.10
N PHE A 395 -4.04 15.41 7.64
CA PHE A 395 -2.81 15.00 6.98
C PHE A 395 -1.97 14.08 7.88
N VAL A 396 -1.36 13.04 7.30
CA VAL A 396 -0.47 12.15 8.03
C VAL A 396 0.84 12.85 8.39
N ALA A 397 1.54 12.36 9.42
CA ALA A 397 2.78 12.95 9.91
C ALA A 397 3.85 13.11 8.81
N GLY A 398 4.61 14.20 8.85
CA GLY A 398 5.70 14.49 7.90
C GLY A 398 5.25 14.94 6.51
N ILE A 399 3.95 15.19 6.30
CA ILE A 399 3.43 15.86 5.11
C ILE A 399 3.45 17.38 5.33
N GLU A 400 4.12 18.10 4.45
CA GLU A 400 3.96 19.52 4.24
C GLU A 400 2.91 19.73 3.15
N TYR A 401 2.04 20.71 3.29
CA TYR A 401 1.04 21.04 2.29
C TYR A 401 0.92 22.54 2.05
N ARG A 402 0.47 22.90 0.86
CA ARG A 402 0.03 24.24 0.52
C ARG A 402 -1.23 24.16 -0.33
N ILE A 403 -2.09 25.16 -0.17
CA ILE A 403 -3.34 25.29 -0.90
C ILE A 403 -3.25 26.55 -1.75
N GLU A 404 -3.24 26.38 -3.08
CA GLU A 404 -3.20 27.48 -4.01
C GLU A 404 -4.62 27.87 -4.42
N PRO A 405 -4.98 29.16 -4.35
CA PRO A 405 -6.30 29.64 -4.82
C PRO A 405 -6.54 29.23 -6.27
N VAL A 406 -7.78 28.88 -6.60
CA VAL A 406 -8.21 28.56 -7.96
C VAL A 406 -9.40 29.44 -8.31
N GLU A 407 -9.39 30.03 -9.51
CA GLU A 407 -10.49 30.86 -10.00
C GLU A 407 -11.82 30.09 -9.98
N GLY A 408 -12.88 30.69 -9.50
CA GLY A 408 -14.20 30.07 -9.33
C GLY A 408 -14.34 29.15 -8.12
N VAL A 409 -13.32 29.01 -7.28
CA VAL A 409 -13.38 28.25 -6.01
C VAL A 409 -13.39 29.25 -4.85
N HIS A 410 -14.53 29.36 -4.17
CA HIS A 410 -14.72 30.32 -3.07
C HIS A 410 -14.14 29.83 -1.74
N GLU A 411 -14.08 28.53 -1.51
CA GLU A 411 -13.55 27.91 -0.29
C GLU A 411 -12.50 26.87 -0.66
N GLY A 412 -11.29 26.98 -0.08
CA GLY A 412 -10.19 26.06 -0.35
C GLY A 412 -9.40 26.39 -1.62
N GLY A 413 -8.76 25.39 -2.21
CA GLY A 413 -7.91 25.55 -3.39
C GLY A 413 -7.22 24.25 -3.79
N ARG A 414 -6.27 24.37 -4.71
CA ARG A 414 -5.49 23.27 -5.28
C ARG A 414 -4.42 22.80 -4.30
N LEU A 415 -4.49 21.54 -3.98
CA LEU A 415 -3.59 20.91 -3.01
C LEU A 415 -2.26 20.52 -3.64
N TRP A 416 -1.18 21.03 -3.06
CA TRP A 416 0.18 20.58 -3.27
C TRP A 416 0.69 19.93 -1.99
N ILE A 417 1.45 18.86 -2.13
CA ILE A 417 2.04 18.12 -1.00
C ILE A 417 3.53 17.90 -1.21
N LYS A 418 4.26 17.85 -0.09
CA LYS A 418 5.65 17.46 -0.02
C LYS A 418 5.86 16.58 1.20
N GLY A 419 6.66 15.54 1.08
CA GLY A 419 6.91 14.64 2.21
C GLY A 419 7.73 13.42 1.80
N PRO A 420 8.25 12.69 2.78
CA PRO A 420 9.12 11.53 2.52
C PRO A 420 8.40 10.34 1.89
N ASN A 421 7.08 10.33 1.85
CA ASN A 421 6.25 9.35 1.16
C ASN A 421 5.89 9.75 -0.28
N VAL A 422 6.27 10.94 -0.73
CA VAL A 422 6.06 11.39 -2.11
C VAL A 422 7.06 10.69 -3.03
N MET A 423 6.61 10.25 -4.19
CA MET A 423 7.33 9.46 -5.20
C MET A 423 8.70 10.05 -5.58
N LEU A 424 9.57 9.19 -6.11
CA LEU A 424 10.80 9.65 -6.75
C LEU A 424 10.53 10.47 -8.01
N GLY A 425 9.50 10.14 -8.76
CA GLY A 425 9.08 10.85 -9.95
C GLY A 425 8.25 10.00 -10.91
N TYR A 426 7.93 10.59 -12.04
CA TYR A 426 7.22 9.93 -13.11
C TYR A 426 8.17 9.37 -14.18
N LEU A 427 7.82 8.21 -14.73
CA LEU A 427 8.24 7.78 -16.05
C LEU A 427 7.18 8.24 -17.06
N ARG A 428 7.61 8.87 -18.15
CA ARG A 428 6.71 9.41 -19.18
C ARG A 428 6.95 8.77 -20.52
N ALA A 429 5.90 8.67 -21.34
CA ALA A 429 6.01 8.15 -22.69
C ALA A 429 6.90 9.03 -23.60
N THR A 430 7.05 10.31 -23.29
CA THR A 430 7.90 11.27 -24.00
C THR A 430 9.41 11.04 -23.78
N ASP A 431 9.76 10.45 -22.63
CA ASP A 431 11.13 10.16 -22.26
C ASP A 431 11.18 8.84 -21.45
N PRO A 432 11.05 7.69 -22.14
CA PRO A 432 10.93 6.39 -21.49
C PRO A 432 12.14 6.04 -20.62
N GLY A 433 11.88 5.53 -19.43
CA GLY A 433 12.93 5.09 -18.50
C GLY A 433 13.59 6.21 -17.69
N VAL A 434 13.36 7.48 -18.02
CA VAL A 434 13.88 8.63 -17.28
C VAL A 434 12.89 9.06 -16.20
N ILE A 435 13.38 9.14 -14.96
CA ILE A 435 12.57 9.60 -13.82
C ILE A 435 12.50 11.14 -13.83
N ASP A 436 11.30 11.67 -13.94
CA ASP A 436 10.98 13.10 -13.86
C ASP A 436 10.49 13.43 -12.44
N PRO A 437 11.36 13.97 -11.54
CA PRO A 437 11.02 14.18 -10.14
C PRO A 437 10.07 15.36 -9.93
N PRO A 438 9.32 15.39 -8.82
CA PRO A 438 8.55 16.56 -8.41
C PRO A 438 9.45 17.78 -8.21
N LYS A 439 9.06 18.93 -8.78
CA LYS A 439 9.84 20.17 -8.69
C LYS A 439 9.99 20.61 -7.22
N ASP A 440 11.22 20.77 -6.75
CA ASP A 440 11.56 21.10 -5.36
C ASP A 440 10.92 20.17 -4.31
N GLY A 441 10.58 18.94 -4.74
CA GLY A 441 9.89 17.93 -3.93
C GLY A 441 8.38 18.16 -3.77
N TRP A 442 7.81 19.18 -4.42
CA TRP A 442 6.38 19.47 -4.36
C TRP A 442 5.61 18.74 -5.46
N TYR A 443 4.63 17.96 -5.03
CA TYR A 443 3.72 17.24 -5.91
C TYR A 443 2.35 17.93 -5.96
N ASP A 444 1.91 18.27 -7.16
CA ASP A 444 0.58 18.78 -7.45
C ASP A 444 -0.41 17.62 -7.54
N THR A 445 -1.31 17.49 -6.57
CA THR A 445 -2.30 16.42 -6.56
C THR A 445 -3.39 16.59 -7.62
N GLY A 446 -3.60 17.81 -8.09
CA GLY A 446 -4.71 18.19 -8.97
C GLY A 446 -6.08 18.12 -8.27
N ASP A 447 -6.12 17.95 -6.96
CA ASP A 447 -7.34 17.95 -6.16
C ASP A 447 -7.60 19.34 -5.56
N ILE A 448 -8.85 19.74 -5.51
CA ILE A 448 -9.32 20.93 -4.78
C ILE A 448 -9.78 20.48 -3.40
N VAL A 449 -9.22 21.12 -2.37
CA VAL A 449 -9.52 20.77 -0.98
C VAL A 449 -9.77 22.01 -0.14
N SER A 450 -10.50 21.86 0.96
CA SER A 450 -10.49 22.82 2.08
C SER A 450 -9.95 22.12 3.33
N VAL A 451 -9.33 22.90 4.22
CA VAL A 451 -8.81 22.45 5.52
C VAL A 451 -9.39 23.37 6.58
N ASP A 452 -10.06 22.79 7.57
CA ASP A 452 -10.67 23.56 8.65
C ASP A 452 -9.63 23.94 9.75
N GLU A 453 -10.09 24.69 10.75
CA GLU A 453 -9.23 25.19 11.86
C GLU A 453 -8.62 24.06 12.70
N ASP A 454 -9.22 22.88 12.71
CA ASP A 454 -8.72 21.69 13.39
C ASP A 454 -7.85 20.81 12.50
N GLY A 455 -7.62 21.21 11.25
CA GLY A 455 -6.78 20.50 10.28
C GLY A 455 -7.47 19.36 9.53
N PHE A 456 -8.80 19.23 9.61
CA PHE A 456 -9.53 18.24 8.83
C PHE A 456 -9.68 18.65 7.37
N VAL A 457 -9.37 17.72 6.49
CA VAL A 457 -9.35 17.91 5.04
C VAL A 457 -10.67 17.45 4.43
N ARG A 458 -11.26 18.30 3.59
CA ARG A 458 -12.42 17.98 2.76
C ARG A 458 -12.03 18.03 1.30
N ILE A 459 -12.31 16.98 0.55
CA ILE A 459 -12.10 16.94 -0.90
C ILE A 459 -13.32 17.56 -1.59
N LEU A 460 -13.09 18.65 -2.32
CA LEU A 460 -14.15 19.38 -3.03
C LEU A 460 -14.28 18.90 -4.48
N GLY A 461 -13.19 18.42 -5.09
CA GLY A 461 -13.21 17.86 -6.44
C GLY A 461 -11.86 17.85 -7.13
N ARG A 462 -11.86 17.65 -8.43
CA ARG A 462 -10.66 17.72 -9.29
C ARG A 462 -10.58 19.08 -9.98
N ALA A 463 -9.40 19.71 -9.98
CA ALA A 463 -9.19 21.02 -10.62
C ALA A 463 -9.68 21.09 -12.07
N LYS A 464 -9.47 20.00 -12.84
CA LYS A 464 -9.95 19.90 -14.24
C LYS A 464 -11.47 19.98 -14.40
N ARG A 465 -12.25 19.72 -13.37
CA ARG A 465 -13.72 19.83 -13.41
C ARG A 465 -14.16 21.28 -13.25
N PHE A 466 -13.41 22.08 -12.51
CA PHE A 466 -13.68 23.51 -12.30
C PHE A 466 -13.27 24.33 -13.52
N ALA A 467 -12.19 24.00 -14.20
CA ALA A 467 -11.72 24.68 -15.41
C ALA A 467 -12.64 24.53 -16.65
N LYS A 468 -13.71 23.73 -16.58
CA LYS A 468 -14.67 23.54 -17.69
C LYS A 468 -15.93 24.41 -17.57
N ILE A 469 -16.03 25.23 -16.54
CA ILE A 469 -17.22 26.05 -16.23
C ILE A 469 -16.96 27.54 -16.56
N GLY A 470 -15.72 27.88 -17.03
CA GLY A 470 -15.33 29.21 -17.48
C GLY A 470 -15.35 29.36 -19.00
#